data_61b2001b670a5acd0c24a5e7b7937c46
#
_entry.id   61b2001b670a5acd0c24a5e7b7937c46
#
_cell.length_a   1.000
_cell.length_b   1.000
_cell.length_c   1.000
_cell.angle_alpha   90.00
_cell.angle_beta   90.00
_cell.angle_gamma   90.00
#
_symmetry.space_group_name_H-M   'P 1'
#
loop_
_entity.id
_entity.type
_entity.pdbx_description
1 polymer ?
#
loop_
_entity_poly.entity_id
_entity_poly.type
_entity_poly.pdbx_seq_one_letter_code
_entity_poly.pdbx_strand_id
1 'polypeptide(L)'
;QDPSEGIYIDTQLRPEFGLNDDSPNITELYFTARAYKLLIPGKKKWVAGLSLSFHNYYGESIPYKTLSVGGAESVRGWEVLDSTLYAGESFRSGLNTYFFSAELRQTLIPKRLTSFGTEFGLILAEFFDLGAADDNFSHMISEDPIIGTGIGLRFFIPGNVLFRVDYGIGYHDNEWRIPQWHISVGHKF
;
A
#
# COMPACT_ATOMS: atom_id res chain seq x y z
N GLN A 1 -1.39 -17.16 -5.21
CA GLN A 1 -0.68 -17.15 -6.50
C GLN A 1 -0.19 -15.73 -6.76
N ASP A 2 1.06 -15.54 -7.16
CA ASP A 2 1.58 -14.22 -7.53
C ASP A 2 1.00 -13.82 -8.90
N PRO A 3 0.16 -12.77 -8.97
CA PRO A 3 -0.49 -12.38 -10.21
C PRO A 3 0.55 -11.86 -11.21
N SER A 4 0.43 -12.31 -12.47
CA SER A 4 1.35 -11.92 -13.55
C SER A 4 0.67 -11.16 -14.67
N GLU A 5 -0.65 -11.25 -14.80
CA GLU A 5 -1.43 -10.56 -15.82
C GLU A 5 -2.88 -10.42 -15.35
N GLY A 6 -3.52 -9.29 -15.65
CA GLY A 6 -4.91 -9.03 -15.35
C GLY A 6 -5.16 -7.66 -14.75
N ILE A 7 -6.45 -7.36 -14.60
CA ILE A 7 -6.95 -6.15 -13.94
C ILE A 7 -7.92 -6.59 -12.83
N TYR A 8 -7.83 -5.95 -11.70
CA TYR A 8 -8.74 -6.11 -10.57
C TYR A 8 -9.25 -4.74 -10.15
N ILE A 9 -10.55 -4.64 -9.93
CA ILE A 9 -11.20 -3.43 -9.41
C ILE A 9 -12.11 -3.87 -8.27
N ASP A 10 -12.01 -3.21 -7.14
CA ASP A 10 -12.87 -3.36 -5.98
C ASP A 10 -13.39 -1.99 -5.52
N THR A 11 -14.67 -1.92 -5.21
CA THR A 11 -15.31 -0.72 -4.67
C THR A 11 -16.26 -1.12 -3.56
N GLN A 12 -16.09 -0.52 -2.40
CA GLN A 12 -16.91 -0.77 -1.23
C GLN A 12 -17.48 0.55 -0.72
N LEU A 13 -18.79 0.57 -0.50
CA LEU A 13 -19.51 1.67 0.13
C LEU A 13 -20.14 1.15 1.41
N ARG A 14 -19.81 1.75 2.55
CA ARG A 14 -20.25 1.34 3.87
C ARG A 14 -20.91 2.53 4.58
N PRO A 15 -22.24 2.70 4.50
CA PRO A 15 -22.93 3.68 5.31
C PRO A 15 -23.03 3.19 6.76
N GLU A 16 -22.73 4.06 7.70
CA GLU A 16 -22.92 3.88 9.15
C GLU A 16 -23.94 4.92 9.61
N PHE A 17 -25.02 4.49 10.23
CA PHE A 17 -26.09 5.36 10.71
C PHE A 17 -26.06 5.44 12.23
N GLY A 18 -26.06 6.66 12.76
CA GLY A 18 -26.24 6.89 14.18
C GLY A 18 -27.60 6.39 14.66
N LEU A 19 -27.62 5.74 15.84
CA LEU A 19 -28.86 5.25 16.46
C LEU A 19 -29.49 6.26 17.42
N ASN A 20 -28.79 7.36 17.69
CA ASN A 20 -29.23 8.46 18.55
C ASN A 20 -28.61 9.77 18.06
N ASP A 21 -29.06 10.91 18.57
CA ASP A 21 -28.65 12.25 18.16
C ASP A 21 -27.15 12.54 18.39
N ASP A 22 -26.49 11.78 19.28
CA ASP A 22 -25.07 11.91 19.57
C ASP A 22 -24.19 10.99 18.71
N SER A 23 -24.80 10.14 17.88
CA SER A 23 -24.08 9.19 17.03
C SER A 23 -23.98 9.73 15.60
N PRO A 24 -22.78 9.91 15.06
CA PRO A 24 -22.60 10.49 13.75
C PRO A 24 -23.06 9.57 12.62
N ASN A 25 -23.52 10.18 11.52
CA ASN A 25 -23.78 9.50 10.26
C ASN A 25 -22.55 9.62 9.37
N ILE A 26 -21.97 8.48 8.96
CA ILE A 26 -20.76 8.43 8.16
C ILE A 26 -20.95 7.49 6.99
N THR A 27 -20.34 7.81 5.89
CA THR A 27 -20.20 6.89 4.75
C THR A 27 -18.74 6.71 4.44
N GLU A 28 -18.25 5.47 4.53
CA GLU A 28 -16.94 5.06 4.11
C GLU A 28 -16.99 4.63 2.64
N LEU A 29 -16.12 5.22 1.81
CA LEU A 29 -15.87 4.79 0.43
C LEU A 29 -14.45 4.26 0.32
N TYR A 30 -14.33 3.02 -0.10
CA TYR A 30 -13.05 2.40 -0.46
C TYR A 30 -13.08 2.00 -1.92
N PHE A 31 -12.05 2.40 -2.65
CA PHE A 31 -11.83 2.01 -4.04
C PHE A 31 -10.40 1.53 -4.22
N THR A 32 -10.22 0.43 -4.93
CA THR A 32 -8.89 -0.02 -5.38
C THR A 32 -8.94 -0.55 -6.81
N ALA A 33 -7.96 -0.18 -7.60
CA ALA A 33 -7.72 -0.73 -8.93
C ALA A 33 -6.29 -1.24 -9.01
N ARG A 34 -6.10 -2.45 -9.56
CA ARG A 34 -4.80 -3.10 -9.72
C ARG A 34 -4.67 -3.63 -11.13
N ALA A 35 -3.51 -3.47 -11.72
CA ALA A 35 -3.21 -3.98 -13.04
C ALA A 35 -1.85 -4.68 -13.04
N TYR A 36 -1.75 -5.80 -13.73
CA TYR A 36 -0.52 -6.57 -13.87
C TYR A 36 -0.25 -6.85 -15.34
N LYS A 37 1.01 -6.75 -15.72
CA LYS A 37 1.48 -7.04 -17.06
C LYS A 37 2.74 -7.91 -17.02
N LEU A 38 2.67 -9.08 -17.64
CA LEU A 38 3.82 -9.92 -17.89
C LEU A 38 4.71 -9.25 -18.96
N LEU A 39 5.92 -8.82 -18.59
CA LEU A 39 6.86 -8.17 -19.50
C LEU A 39 7.77 -9.21 -20.18
N ILE A 40 8.33 -10.13 -19.38
CA ILE A 40 9.22 -11.18 -19.84
C ILE A 40 8.69 -12.52 -19.32
N PRO A 41 8.27 -13.43 -20.20
CA PRO A 41 7.78 -14.75 -19.81
C PRO A 41 8.94 -15.69 -19.46
N GLY A 42 8.63 -16.82 -18.82
CA GLY A 42 9.55 -17.90 -18.52
C GLY A 42 9.76 -18.16 -17.03
N LYS A 43 10.78 -18.96 -16.72
CA LYS A 43 11.07 -19.33 -15.31
C LYS A 43 11.52 -18.13 -14.48
N LYS A 44 12.23 -17.19 -15.09
CA LYS A 44 12.66 -15.91 -14.48
C LYS A 44 11.83 -14.77 -15.07
N LYS A 45 10.53 -14.82 -14.82
CA LYS A 45 9.58 -13.83 -15.35
C LYS A 45 9.79 -12.45 -14.75
N TRP A 46 9.43 -11.43 -15.55
CA TRP A 46 9.31 -10.06 -15.09
C TRP A 46 7.85 -9.63 -15.20
N VAL A 47 7.34 -8.99 -14.16
CA VAL A 47 5.96 -8.53 -14.08
C VAL A 47 5.96 -7.08 -13.61
N ALA A 48 5.30 -6.21 -14.37
CA ALA A 48 4.94 -4.88 -13.89
C ALA A 48 3.58 -4.95 -13.19
N GLY A 49 3.48 -4.33 -12.03
CA GLY A 49 2.25 -4.17 -11.28
C GLY A 49 1.98 -2.70 -10.99
N LEU A 50 0.73 -2.29 -11.12
CA LEU A 50 0.25 -0.95 -10.76
C LEU A 50 -0.92 -1.10 -9.81
N SER A 51 -1.01 -0.24 -8.81
CA SER A 51 -2.15 -0.15 -7.91
C SER A 51 -2.51 1.30 -7.63
N LEU A 52 -3.81 1.60 -7.60
CA LEU A 52 -4.36 2.87 -7.19
C LEU A 52 -5.45 2.60 -6.17
N SER A 53 -5.42 3.27 -5.04
CA SER A 53 -6.45 3.16 -4.00
C SER A 53 -6.87 4.53 -3.50
N PHE A 54 -8.16 4.64 -3.21
CA PHE A 54 -8.78 5.76 -2.51
C PHE A 54 -9.54 5.22 -1.30
N HIS A 55 -9.42 5.90 -0.19
CA HIS A 55 -10.18 5.61 1.00
C HIS A 55 -10.67 6.92 1.60
N ASN A 56 -11.96 7.10 1.74
CA ASN A 56 -12.58 8.36 2.09
C ASN A 56 -13.71 8.14 3.11
N TYR A 57 -13.79 9.05 4.08
CA TYR A 57 -14.93 9.18 4.98
C TYR A 57 -15.72 10.45 4.62
N TYR A 58 -17.03 10.29 4.48
CA TYR A 58 -17.96 11.38 4.22
C TYR A 58 -18.99 11.45 5.36
N GLY A 59 -19.38 12.65 5.75
CA GLY A 59 -20.36 12.89 6.79
C GLY A 59 -19.81 13.70 7.95
N GLU A 60 -20.30 13.42 9.15
CA GLU A 60 -19.88 14.14 10.34
C GLU A 60 -18.45 13.73 10.76
N SER A 61 -17.66 14.73 11.16
CA SER A 61 -16.29 14.48 11.60
C SER A 61 -16.23 13.67 12.88
N ILE A 62 -15.47 12.59 12.87
CA ILE A 62 -15.23 11.76 14.05
C ILE A 62 -13.75 11.79 14.38
N PRO A 63 -13.36 12.29 15.56
CA PRO A 63 -11.94 12.44 15.92
C PRO A 63 -11.10 11.16 15.90
N TYR A 64 -11.75 9.99 15.99
CA TYR A 64 -11.07 8.68 16.01
C TYR A 64 -11.05 7.96 14.66
N LYS A 65 -11.75 8.50 13.64
CA LYS A 65 -11.72 7.97 12.27
C LYS A 65 -10.77 8.82 11.42
N THR A 66 -9.48 8.58 11.57
CA THR A 66 -8.46 9.25 10.78
C THR A 66 -7.72 8.22 9.95
N LEU A 67 -7.62 8.47 8.66
CA LEU A 67 -6.83 7.70 7.72
C LEU A 67 -5.41 8.27 7.67
N SER A 68 -4.43 7.43 7.37
CA SER A 68 -3.04 7.88 7.21
C SER A 68 -2.35 7.16 6.06
N VAL A 69 -1.33 7.82 5.49
CA VAL A 69 -0.45 7.24 4.49
C VAL A 69 0.95 7.05 5.08
N GLY A 70 1.58 5.92 4.73
CA GLY A 70 2.87 5.45 5.21
C GLY A 70 2.82 3.99 5.65
N GLY A 71 3.97 3.33 5.66
CA GLY A 71 4.11 1.93 6.05
C GLY A 71 4.06 0.95 4.89
N ALA A 72 4.15 -0.34 5.23
CA ALA A 72 4.29 -1.45 4.28
C ALA A 72 3.13 -1.58 3.28
N GLU A 73 1.92 -1.17 3.67
CA GLU A 73 0.70 -1.37 2.89
C GLU A 73 0.29 -0.14 2.07
N SER A 74 0.90 1.03 2.31
CA SER A 74 0.66 2.26 1.53
C SER A 74 1.96 2.79 0.92
N VAL A 75 2.56 3.85 1.44
CA VAL A 75 3.79 4.45 0.91
C VAL A 75 4.99 3.95 1.71
N ARG A 76 5.76 3.02 1.13
CA ARG A 76 6.97 2.46 1.74
C ARG A 76 8.09 3.49 1.75
N GLY A 77 9.01 3.39 2.72
CA GLY A 77 10.01 4.43 3.00
C GLY A 77 9.52 5.46 4.01
N TRP A 78 8.26 5.34 4.44
CA TRP A 78 7.64 6.09 5.52
C TRP A 78 7.15 5.11 6.58
N GLU A 79 7.35 5.42 7.83
CA GLU A 79 6.79 4.63 8.92
C GLU A 79 5.26 4.79 9.02
N VAL A 80 4.61 3.84 9.65
CA VAL A 80 3.19 3.97 9.99
C VAL A 80 3.03 5.17 10.92
N LEU A 81 2.10 6.07 10.62
CA LEU A 81 1.82 7.22 11.46
C LEU A 81 1.16 6.74 12.77
N ASP A 82 1.86 6.92 13.87
CA ASP A 82 1.29 6.80 15.20
C ASP A 82 0.81 8.19 15.63
N SER A 83 -0.50 8.37 15.72
CA SER A 83 -1.13 9.66 16.07
C SER A 83 -0.67 10.22 17.41
N THR A 84 -0.10 9.39 18.30
CA THR A 84 0.42 9.83 19.60
C THR A 84 1.85 10.34 19.54
N LEU A 85 2.65 9.86 18.59
CA LEU A 85 4.07 10.17 18.47
C LEU A 85 4.38 11.24 17.42
N TYR A 86 3.51 11.39 16.40
CA TYR A 86 3.78 12.23 15.21
C TYR A 86 2.76 13.35 15.01
N ALA A 87 2.36 14.02 16.08
CA ALA A 87 1.42 15.16 16.02
C ALA A 87 1.85 16.30 15.08
N GLY A 88 3.12 16.33 14.63
CA GLY A 88 3.65 17.30 13.66
C GLY A 88 3.55 16.87 12.19
N GLU A 89 3.05 15.66 11.90
CA GLU A 89 2.96 15.12 10.53
C GLU A 89 1.50 14.99 10.06
N SER A 90 0.69 16.00 10.34
CA SER A 90 -0.72 16.08 9.94
C SER A 90 -0.93 16.00 8.42
N PHE A 91 0.08 16.37 7.62
CA PHE A 91 0.06 16.26 6.15
C PHE A 91 -0.04 14.81 5.62
N ARG A 92 0.07 13.82 6.51
CA ARG A 92 -0.07 12.38 6.16
C ARG A 92 -1.33 11.75 6.73
N SER A 93 -2.25 12.54 7.28
CA SER A 93 -3.46 12.03 7.93
C SER A 93 -4.67 12.90 7.62
N GLY A 94 -5.85 12.30 7.57
CA GLY A 94 -7.10 13.00 7.31
C GLY A 94 -8.26 12.05 7.07
N LEU A 95 -9.40 12.61 6.65
CA LEU A 95 -10.61 11.85 6.31
C LEU A 95 -10.55 11.25 4.90
N ASN A 96 -9.62 11.72 4.08
CA ASN A 96 -9.44 11.28 2.70
C ASN A 96 -8.01 10.87 2.46
N THR A 97 -7.81 9.74 1.78
CA THR A 97 -6.49 9.28 1.35
C THR A 97 -6.52 8.76 -0.07
N TYR A 98 -5.43 8.94 -0.77
CA TYR A 98 -5.12 8.12 -1.93
C TYR A 98 -3.71 7.58 -1.83
N PHE A 99 -3.46 6.44 -2.46
CA PHE A 99 -2.11 6.01 -2.74
C PHE A 99 -2.02 5.33 -4.10
N PHE A 100 -0.90 5.54 -4.76
CA PHE A 100 -0.50 4.88 -5.98
C PHE A 100 0.77 4.09 -5.74
N SER A 101 0.88 2.91 -6.32
CA SER A 101 2.07 2.08 -6.26
C SER A 101 2.37 1.47 -7.61
N ALA A 102 3.64 1.53 -8.00
CA ALA A 102 4.18 0.82 -9.15
C ALA A 102 5.27 -0.14 -8.68
N GLU A 103 5.22 -1.40 -9.14
CA GLU A 103 6.26 -2.40 -8.85
C GLU A 103 6.75 -3.08 -10.13
N LEU A 104 8.05 -3.27 -10.21
CA LEU A 104 8.68 -4.18 -11.16
C LEU A 104 9.19 -5.40 -10.40
N ARG A 105 8.64 -6.56 -10.71
CA ARG A 105 8.93 -7.83 -10.02
C ARG A 105 9.73 -8.75 -10.92
N GLN A 106 10.90 -9.16 -10.45
CA GLN A 106 11.75 -10.12 -11.13
C GLN A 106 11.84 -11.43 -10.34
N THR A 107 11.45 -12.54 -10.95
CA THR A 107 11.64 -13.86 -10.35
C THR A 107 13.12 -14.24 -10.38
N LEU A 108 13.77 -14.27 -9.22
CA LEU A 108 15.16 -14.73 -9.07
C LEU A 108 15.22 -16.25 -8.98
N ILE A 109 14.40 -16.84 -8.09
CA ILE A 109 14.26 -18.28 -7.90
C ILE A 109 12.81 -18.64 -8.17
N PRO A 110 12.53 -19.40 -9.25
CA PRO A 110 11.19 -19.89 -9.51
C PRO A 110 10.67 -20.75 -8.35
N LYS A 111 9.38 -20.62 -8.03
CA LYS A 111 8.73 -21.44 -7.01
C LYS A 111 8.91 -22.92 -7.34
N ARG A 112 9.46 -23.68 -6.40
CA ARG A 112 9.73 -25.11 -6.54
C ARG A 112 9.61 -25.82 -5.20
N LEU A 113 9.27 -27.10 -5.26
CA LEU A 113 9.27 -27.97 -4.10
C LEU A 113 10.74 -28.29 -3.73
N THR A 114 11.07 -28.13 -2.46
CA THR A 114 12.39 -28.52 -1.92
C THR A 114 12.40 -30.04 -1.60
N SER A 115 13.58 -30.58 -1.35
CA SER A 115 13.74 -32.00 -0.91
C SER A 115 13.04 -32.28 0.43
N PHE A 116 12.72 -31.28 1.21
CA PHE A 116 11.98 -31.40 2.48
C PHE A 116 10.46 -31.28 2.30
N GLY A 117 9.93 -31.27 1.06
CA GLY A 117 8.50 -31.15 0.78
C GLY A 117 7.94 -29.73 0.98
N THR A 118 8.80 -28.72 1.12
CA THR A 118 8.38 -27.33 1.27
C THR A 118 8.53 -26.54 -0.03
N GLU A 119 7.58 -25.66 -0.32
CA GLU A 119 7.70 -24.76 -1.46
C GLU A 119 8.60 -23.58 -1.10
N PHE A 120 9.52 -23.26 -2.01
CA PHE A 120 10.38 -22.08 -1.91
C PHE A 120 10.47 -21.35 -3.24
N GLY A 121 10.47 -20.04 -3.20
CA GLY A 121 10.68 -19.15 -4.34
C GLY A 121 11.13 -17.78 -3.87
N LEU A 122 11.82 -17.04 -4.73
CA LEU A 122 12.34 -15.70 -4.43
C LEU A 122 12.06 -14.76 -5.57
N ILE A 123 11.50 -13.59 -5.25
CA ILE A 123 11.23 -12.49 -6.18
C ILE A 123 11.93 -11.25 -5.64
N LEU A 124 12.63 -10.53 -6.50
CA LEU A 124 13.06 -9.15 -6.28
C LEU A 124 11.95 -8.23 -6.76
N ALA A 125 11.65 -7.19 -6.00
CA ALA A 125 10.74 -6.13 -6.39
C ALA A 125 11.43 -4.77 -6.26
N GLU A 126 11.34 -3.96 -7.29
CA GLU A 126 11.64 -2.53 -7.26
C GLU A 126 10.31 -1.80 -7.19
N PHE A 127 10.22 -0.74 -6.40
CA PHE A 127 8.97 -0.05 -6.22
C PHE A 127 9.08 1.47 -6.20
N PHE A 128 7.98 2.08 -6.59
CA PHE A 128 7.72 3.50 -6.46
C PHE A 128 6.29 3.67 -5.93
N ASP A 129 6.15 4.34 -4.79
CA ASP A 129 4.89 4.61 -4.12
C ASP A 129 4.71 6.13 -3.99
N LEU A 130 3.47 6.59 -4.08
CA LEU A 130 3.11 7.96 -3.72
C LEU A 130 1.73 7.96 -3.06
N GLY A 131 1.48 8.94 -2.19
CA GLY A 131 0.19 9.08 -1.55
C GLY A 131 0.05 10.38 -0.78
N ALA A 132 -1.18 10.77 -0.54
CA ALA A 132 -1.52 11.92 0.29
C ALA A 132 -2.75 11.62 1.14
N ALA A 133 -2.90 12.40 2.21
CA ALA A 133 -4.05 12.38 3.08
C ALA A 133 -4.39 13.81 3.50
N ASP A 134 -5.68 14.14 3.56
CA ASP A 134 -6.18 15.43 4.04
C ASP A 134 -7.66 15.28 4.48
N ASP A 135 -8.13 16.18 5.32
CA ASP A 135 -9.55 16.24 5.68
C ASP A 135 -10.41 16.73 4.52
N ASN A 136 -9.83 17.53 3.63
CA ASN A 136 -10.50 18.05 2.45
C ASN A 136 -10.03 17.33 1.17
N PHE A 137 -10.96 16.69 0.47
CA PHE A 137 -10.66 15.94 -0.76
C PHE A 137 -9.95 16.79 -1.84
N SER A 138 -10.34 18.06 -2.01
CA SER A 138 -9.72 18.94 -3.01
C SER A 138 -8.29 19.30 -2.64
N HIS A 139 -8.00 19.51 -1.36
CA HIS A 139 -6.65 19.74 -0.85
C HIS A 139 -5.79 18.49 -1.04
N MET A 140 -6.27 17.32 -0.64
CA MET A 140 -5.57 16.06 -0.81
C MET A 140 -5.06 15.83 -2.25
N ILE A 141 -5.85 16.24 -3.26
CA ILE A 141 -5.47 16.10 -4.68
C ILE A 141 -4.48 17.17 -5.14
N SER A 142 -4.50 18.36 -4.53
CA SER A 142 -3.68 19.53 -4.93
C SER A 142 -2.37 19.67 -4.17
N GLU A 143 -2.24 19.02 -3.01
CA GLU A 143 -1.01 19.05 -2.21
C GLU A 143 0.07 18.11 -2.75
N ASP A 144 1.32 18.39 -2.41
CA ASP A 144 2.45 17.55 -2.76
C ASP A 144 2.38 16.20 -2.02
N PRO A 145 2.32 15.07 -2.75
CA PRO A 145 2.24 13.77 -2.12
C PRO A 145 3.55 13.41 -1.43
N ILE A 146 3.48 12.54 -0.43
CA ILE A 146 4.65 11.82 0.02
C ILE A 146 5.02 10.75 -1.01
N ILE A 147 6.30 10.59 -1.24
CA ILE A 147 6.87 9.62 -2.18
C ILE A 147 7.69 8.59 -1.41
N GLY A 148 7.67 7.36 -1.87
CA GLY A 148 8.52 6.29 -1.38
C GLY A 148 9.06 5.46 -2.53
N THR A 149 10.33 5.11 -2.47
CA THR A 149 10.97 4.25 -3.47
C THR A 149 11.96 3.30 -2.81
N GLY A 150 12.22 2.18 -3.45
CA GLY A 150 13.14 1.21 -2.88
C GLY A 150 13.09 -0.15 -3.57
N ILE A 151 13.64 -1.12 -2.87
CA ILE A 151 13.72 -2.51 -3.31
C ILE A 151 13.16 -3.44 -2.23
N GLY A 152 12.71 -4.62 -2.62
CA GLY A 152 12.20 -5.60 -1.67
C GLY A 152 12.37 -7.02 -2.16
N LEU A 153 12.36 -7.93 -1.21
CA LEU A 153 12.39 -9.36 -1.44
C LEU A 153 11.05 -9.99 -1.06
N ARG A 154 10.63 -10.94 -1.86
CA ARG A 154 9.41 -11.71 -1.70
C ARG A 154 9.78 -13.18 -1.59
N PHE A 155 9.51 -13.80 -0.45
CA PHE A 155 9.82 -15.20 -0.18
C PHE A 155 8.52 -16.00 -0.13
N PHE A 156 8.43 -17.04 -0.94
CA PHE A 156 7.42 -18.07 -0.76
C PHE A 156 7.90 -19.05 0.30
N ILE A 157 7.12 -19.20 1.37
CA ILE A 157 7.37 -20.14 2.47
C ILE A 157 6.25 -21.19 2.54
N PRO A 158 6.45 -22.29 3.29
CA PRO A 158 5.46 -23.36 3.42
C PRO A 158 4.04 -22.84 3.72
N GLY A 159 3.02 -23.50 3.13
CA GLY A 159 1.63 -23.06 3.26
C GLY A 159 1.20 -21.99 2.26
N ASN A 160 1.99 -21.74 1.22
CA ASN A 160 1.73 -20.74 0.17
C ASN A 160 1.66 -19.29 0.70
N VAL A 161 2.35 -19.04 1.80
CA VAL A 161 2.45 -17.72 2.41
C VAL A 161 3.57 -16.94 1.71
N LEU A 162 3.28 -15.69 1.36
CA LEU A 162 4.25 -14.75 0.82
C LEU A 162 4.74 -13.84 1.95
N PHE A 163 6.03 -13.88 2.21
CA PHE A 163 6.70 -13.01 3.16
C PHE A 163 7.44 -11.91 2.40
N ARG A 164 7.27 -10.66 2.82
CA ARG A 164 7.87 -9.49 2.19
C ARG A 164 8.83 -8.77 3.13
N VAL A 165 9.97 -8.39 2.60
CA VAL A 165 10.93 -7.50 3.25
C VAL A 165 11.27 -6.40 2.26
N ASP A 166 10.84 -5.20 2.54
CA ASP A 166 11.08 -4.01 1.71
C ASP A 166 12.04 -3.06 2.43
N TYR A 167 12.98 -2.49 1.69
CA TYR A 167 13.84 -1.40 2.12
C TYR A 167 13.56 -0.19 1.24
N GLY A 168 13.01 0.86 1.85
CA GLY A 168 12.55 2.03 1.14
C GLY A 168 13.02 3.33 1.76
N ILE A 169 13.10 4.36 0.95
CA ILE A 169 13.39 5.73 1.35
C ILE A 169 12.22 6.64 0.96
N GLY A 170 11.81 7.50 1.89
CA GLY A 170 10.77 8.50 1.70
C GLY A 170 11.33 9.84 1.19
N TYR A 171 10.50 10.58 0.46
CA TYR A 171 10.79 11.94 0.01
C TYR A 171 9.55 12.82 0.10
N HIS A 172 9.68 14.02 0.64
CA HIS A 172 8.63 15.03 0.71
C HIS A 172 9.26 16.40 0.98
N ASP A 173 8.69 17.46 0.39
CA ASP A 173 9.10 18.86 0.58
C ASP A 173 10.63 19.09 0.40
N ASN A 174 11.17 18.52 -0.69
CA ASN A 174 12.61 18.59 -1.03
C ASN A 174 13.56 17.91 -0.03
N GLU A 175 13.04 17.07 0.87
CA GLU A 175 13.84 16.35 1.85
C GLU A 175 13.69 14.83 1.72
N TRP A 176 14.83 14.13 1.78
CA TRP A 176 14.88 12.68 1.90
C TRP A 176 14.81 12.26 3.36
N ARG A 177 13.98 11.26 3.63
CA ARG A 177 13.87 10.65 4.96
C ARG A 177 14.91 9.58 5.19
N ILE A 178 15.08 9.18 6.45
CA ILE A 178 15.91 8.02 6.80
C ILE A 178 15.25 6.76 6.23
N PRO A 179 16.02 5.90 5.52
CA PRO A 179 15.47 4.67 4.96
C PRO A 179 14.82 3.76 6.02
N GLN A 180 13.72 3.13 5.65
CA GLN A 180 12.91 2.29 6.53
C GLN A 180 12.87 0.84 6.03
N TRP A 181 12.87 -0.09 6.98
CA TRP A 181 12.58 -1.50 6.71
C TRP A 181 11.09 -1.77 6.96
N HIS A 182 10.47 -2.44 6.00
CA HIS A 182 9.08 -2.88 6.10
C HIS A 182 9.01 -4.40 5.97
N ILE A 183 8.42 -5.03 6.96
CA ILE A 183 8.22 -6.49 6.97
C ILE A 183 6.72 -6.74 7.01
N SER A 184 6.22 -7.58 6.11
CA SER A 184 4.81 -7.93 6.07
C SER A 184 4.57 -9.31 5.45
N VAL A 185 3.34 -9.80 5.59
CA VAL A 185 2.89 -11.09 5.07
C VAL A 185 1.75 -10.86 4.09
N GLY A 186 1.82 -11.53 2.94
CA GLY A 186 0.84 -11.40 1.87
C GLY A 186 1.29 -10.51 0.71
N HIS A 187 0.41 -10.33 -0.27
CA HIS A 187 0.64 -9.42 -1.38
C HIS A 187 0.21 -8.00 -0.97
N LYS A 188 1.00 -6.98 -1.33
CA LYS A 188 0.58 -5.59 -1.18
C LYS A 188 -0.59 -5.27 -2.12
N PHE A 189 -0.58 -5.88 -3.28
CA PHE A 189 -1.62 -5.81 -4.31
C PHE A 189 -1.56 -7.00 -5.28
#